data_e74c015b9aec3d22733d7c4b13c607c2
#
_entry.id   e74c015b9aec3d22733d7c4b13c607c2
#
_cell.length_a   1.000
_cell.length_b   1.000
_cell.length_c   1.000
_cell.angle_alpha   90.00
_cell.angle_beta   90.00
_cell.angle_gamma   90.00
#
_symmetry.space_group_name_H-M   'P 1'
#
loop_
_entity.id
_entity.type
_entity.pdbx_description
1 polymer ?
#
loop_
_entity_poly.entity_id
_entity_poly.type
_entity_poly.pdbx_seq_one_letter_code
_entity_poly.pdbx_strand_id
1 'polypeptide(L)'
;MREKYGERFARRVLTPLEWPGYLRTARPVLFLANRFAAKEAFSKAMGTGFRYPVTLQCISVVQERSGKPGFAFHPNLEKLVLSRGIVRHHLTISDEMSLACACVVLEAE
;
A
#
# COMPACT_ATOMS: atom_id res chain seq x y z
N MET A 1 -19.09 16.50 -1.36
CA MET A 1 -19.02 15.87 -0.05
C MET A 1 -18.83 14.37 -0.20
N ARG A 2 -17.88 13.81 0.52
CA ARG A 2 -17.66 12.37 0.46
C ARG A 2 -18.71 11.64 1.27
N GLU A 3 -19.11 10.51 0.77
CA GLU A 3 -20.07 9.68 1.47
C GLU A 3 -19.43 9.07 2.72
N LYS A 4 -20.21 8.96 3.78
CA LYS A 4 -19.75 8.31 5.00
C LYS A 4 -19.19 6.92 4.74
N TYR A 5 -19.83 6.22 3.82
CA TYR A 5 -19.47 4.85 3.49
C TYR A 5 -18.07 4.77 2.87
N GLY A 6 -17.81 5.63 1.91
CA GLY A 6 -16.49 5.67 1.28
C GLY A 6 -15.41 6.07 2.27
N GLU A 7 -15.72 6.97 3.19
CA GLU A 7 -14.77 7.39 4.20
C GLU A 7 -14.42 6.28 5.18
N ARG A 8 -15.38 5.44 5.55
CA ARG A 8 -15.11 4.29 6.40
C ARG A 8 -14.14 3.33 5.74
N PHE A 9 -14.35 3.05 4.47
CA PHE A 9 -13.46 2.19 3.72
C PHE A 9 -12.07 2.80 3.63
N ALA A 10 -12.00 4.09 3.35
CA ALA A 10 -10.73 4.80 3.28
C ALA A 10 -9.96 4.69 4.59
N ARG A 11 -10.64 4.82 5.73
CA ARG A 11 -9.99 4.72 7.03
C ARG A 11 -9.42 3.34 7.32
N ARG A 12 -10.02 2.31 6.74
CA ARG A 12 -9.51 0.94 6.90
C ARG A 12 -8.30 0.68 6.02
N VAL A 13 -8.30 1.25 4.81
CA VAL A 13 -7.26 0.98 3.82
C VAL A 13 -6.04 1.85 4.03
N LEU A 14 -6.24 3.12 4.40
CA LEU A 14 -5.19 4.13 4.39
C LEU A 14 -4.60 4.34 5.78
N THR A 15 -3.28 4.48 5.82
CA THR A 15 -2.57 4.91 7.02
C THR A 15 -2.55 6.43 7.09
N PRO A 16 -2.17 7.02 8.24
CA PRO A 16 -2.03 8.47 8.33
C PRO A 16 -1.08 9.07 7.30
N LEU A 17 -0.07 8.34 6.86
CA LEU A 17 0.85 8.83 5.83
C LEU A 17 0.17 9.00 4.49
N GLU A 18 -0.84 8.18 4.21
CA GLU A 18 -1.53 8.19 2.93
C GLU A 18 -2.72 9.15 2.90
N TRP A 19 -3.22 9.51 4.07
CA TRP A 19 -4.46 10.29 4.18
C TRP A 19 -4.40 11.62 3.45
N PRO A 20 -3.31 12.43 3.55
CA PRO A 20 -3.27 13.70 2.83
C PRO A 20 -3.43 13.54 1.31
N GLY A 21 -2.84 12.50 0.73
CA GLY A 21 -3.00 12.23 -0.69
C GLY A 21 -4.45 11.95 -1.06
N TYR A 22 -5.13 11.19 -0.22
CA TYR A 22 -6.53 10.88 -0.43
C TYR A 22 -7.40 12.15 -0.43
N LEU A 23 -7.10 13.08 0.47
CA LEU A 23 -7.86 14.33 0.54
C LEU A 23 -7.61 15.25 -0.65
N ARG A 24 -6.44 15.13 -1.28
CA ARG A 24 -6.07 16.00 -2.40
C ARG A 24 -6.43 15.45 -3.77
N THR A 25 -6.61 14.15 -3.89
CA THR A 25 -6.79 13.54 -5.20
C THR A 25 -8.13 13.92 -5.82
N ALA A 26 -8.14 14.12 -7.14
CA ALA A 26 -9.37 14.32 -7.89
C ALA A 26 -10.12 13.01 -8.13
N ARG A 27 -9.45 11.86 -7.86
CA ARG A 27 -10.02 10.54 -8.15
C ARG A 27 -9.90 9.65 -6.91
N PRO A 28 -10.68 9.92 -5.85
CA PRO A 28 -10.54 9.20 -4.58
C PRO A 28 -10.80 7.71 -4.66
N VAL A 29 -11.73 7.29 -5.51
CA VAL A 29 -12.04 5.86 -5.65
C VAL A 29 -10.84 5.13 -6.24
N LEU A 30 -10.25 5.68 -7.30
CA LEU A 30 -9.08 5.09 -7.92
C LEU A 30 -7.88 5.11 -6.98
N PHE A 31 -7.72 6.20 -6.22
CA PHE A 31 -6.65 6.30 -5.22
C PHE A 31 -6.75 5.14 -4.22
N LEU A 32 -7.95 4.90 -3.70
CA LEU A 32 -8.16 3.80 -2.75
C LEU A 32 -7.91 2.44 -3.39
N ALA A 33 -8.39 2.25 -4.61
CA ALA A 33 -8.21 0.99 -5.31
C ALA A 33 -6.73 0.69 -5.54
N ASN A 34 -5.96 1.71 -5.91
CA ASN A 34 -4.52 1.56 -6.12
C ASN A 34 -3.80 1.18 -4.83
N ARG A 35 -4.14 1.84 -3.73
CA ARG A 35 -3.51 1.55 -2.43
C ARG A 35 -3.86 0.15 -1.95
N PHE A 36 -5.13 -0.22 -2.07
CA PHE A 36 -5.55 -1.55 -1.67
C PHE A 36 -4.83 -2.62 -2.50
N ALA A 37 -4.78 -2.44 -3.81
CA ALA A 37 -4.13 -3.40 -4.71
C ALA A 37 -2.65 -3.56 -4.36
N ALA A 38 -1.95 -2.46 -4.06
CA ALA A 38 -0.55 -2.50 -3.70
C ALA A 38 -0.31 -3.28 -2.41
N LYS A 39 -1.17 -3.06 -1.41
CA LYS A 39 -1.03 -3.73 -0.12
C LYS A 39 -1.37 -5.21 -0.23
N GLU A 40 -2.38 -5.54 -1.03
CA GLU A 40 -2.72 -6.94 -1.28
C GLU A 40 -1.58 -7.64 -2.02
N ALA A 41 -1.00 -7.00 -3.02
CA ALA A 41 0.14 -7.56 -3.75
C ALA A 41 1.32 -7.79 -2.82
N PHE A 42 1.57 -6.86 -1.89
CA PHE A 42 2.63 -7.03 -0.90
C PHE A 42 2.36 -8.24 -0.02
N SER A 43 1.12 -8.41 0.44
CA SER A 43 0.79 -9.54 1.31
C SER A 43 1.00 -10.88 0.60
N LYS A 44 0.72 -10.91 -0.69
CA LYS A 44 0.95 -12.11 -1.49
C LYS A 44 2.44 -12.38 -1.70
N ALA A 45 3.21 -11.32 -1.95
CA ALA A 45 4.65 -11.45 -2.13
C ALA A 45 5.32 -11.95 -0.84
N MET A 46 4.79 -11.54 0.33
CA MET A 46 5.24 -12.05 1.62
C MET A 46 4.81 -13.50 1.86
N GLY A 47 3.81 -13.96 1.15
CA GLY A 47 3.26 -15.29 1.33
C GLY A 47 2.37 -15.44 2.56
N THR A 48 2.02 -14.34 3.20
CA THR A 48 1.28 -14.38 4.46
C THR A 48 -0.21 -14.10 4.30
N GLY A 49 -0.59 -13.44 3.20
CA GLY A 49 -1.89 -12.79 3.17
C GLY A 49 -1.93 -11.71 4.24
N PHE A 50 -3.13 -11.20 4.55
CA PHE A 50 -3.27 -10.18 5.58
C PHE A 50 -3.31 -10.81 6.96
N ARG A 51 -2.13 -11.12 7.50
CA ARG A 51 -1.96 -11.59 8.87
C ARG A 51 -1.02 -10.64 9.58
N TYR A 52 -1.40 -10.23 10.79
CA TYR A 52 -0.57 -9.30 11.56
C TYR A 52 0.87 -9.83 11.65
N PRO A 53 1.90 -9.00 11.44
CA PRO A 53 1.83 -7.55 11.21
C PRO A 53 1.64 -7.14 9.75
N VAL A 54 1.33 -8.05 8.84
CA VAL A 54 1.06 -7.73 7.43
C VAL A 54 -0.41 -7.34 7.34
N THR A 55 -0.70 -6.07 7.61
CA THR A 55 -2.08 -5.55 7.60
C THR A 55 -2.13 -4.24 6.84
N LEU A 56 -3.34 -3.85 6.47
CA LEU A 56 -3.54 -2.60 5.73
C LEU A 56 -2.96 -1.39 6.47
N GLN A 57 -3.06 -1.37 7.80
CA GLN A 57 -2.60 -0.24 8.59
C GLN A 57 -1.10 -0.27 8.89
N CYS A 58 -0.44 -1.38 8.64
CA CYS A 58 1.01 -1.47 8.82
C CYS A 58 1.79 -1.19 7.54
N ILE A 59 1.09 -1.07 6.42
CA ILE A 59 1.69 -0.83 5.11
C ILE A 59 1.25 0.53 4.60
N SER A 60 2.19 1.41 4.29
CA SER A 60 1.89 2.68 3.65
C SER A 60 2.49 2.68 2.26
N VAL A 61 1.72 3.15 1.28
CA VAL A 61 2.26 3.41 -0.05
C VAL A 61 2.68 4.88 -0.09
N VAL A 62 3.93 5.11 -0.39
CA VAL A 62 4.51 6.46 -0.38
C VAL A 62 5.19 6.72 -1.72
N GLN A 63 5.45 7.99 -2.02
CA GLN A 63 6.24 8.34 -3.19
C GLN A 63 7.67 8.60 -2.76
N GLU A 64 8.60 7.97 -3.45
CA GLU A 64 10.02 8.23 -3.26
C GLU A 64 10.38 9.57 -3.90
N ARG A 65 11.59 10.05 -3.63
CA ARG A 65 12.06 11.31 -4.20
C ARG A 65 11.93 11.39 -5.70
N SER A 66 12.12 10.25 -6.37
CA SER A 66 12.03 10.15 -7.82
C SER A 66 10.59 10.24 -8.34
N GLY A 67 9.60 10.23 -7.43
CA GLY A 67 8.19 10.15 -7.80
C GLY A 67 7.69 8.72 -7.95
N LYS A 68 8.59 7.75 -7.85
CA LYS A 68 8.26 6.35 -7.96
C LYS A 68 7.54 5.90 -6.69
N PRO A 69 6.51 5.03 -6.80
CA PRO A 69 5.86 4.51 -5.61
C PRO A 69 6.76 3.54 -4.85
N GLY A 70 6.60 3.51 -3.53
CA GLY A 70 7.32 2.59 -2.67
C GLY A 70 6.53 2.35 -1.42
N PHE A 71 7.13 1.62 -0.49
CA PHE A 71 6.47 1.26 0.77
C PHE A 71 7.19 1.87 1.96
N ALA A 72 6.40 2.22 2.97
CA ALA A 72 6.89 2.49 4.32
C ALA A 72 6.12 1.57 5.25
N PHE A 73 6.81 0.99 6.23
CA PHE A 73 6.22 -0.02 7.08
C PHE A 73 6.17 0.43 8.53
N HIS A 74 5.09 0.04 9.21
CA HIS A 74 5.05 0.14 10.67
C HIS A 74 6.22 -0.67 11.25
N PRO A 75 6.82 -0.23 12.37
CA PRO A 75 7.99 -0.92 12.93
C PRO A 75 7.82 -2.43 13.11
N ASN A 76 6.64 -2.88 13.50
CA ASN A 76 6.41 -4.32 13.70
C ASN A 76 6.49 -5.09 12.39
N LEU A 77 5.99 -4.51 11.30
CA LEU A 77 6.10 -5.12 9.99
C LEU A 77 7.52 -5.04 9.48
N GLU A 78 8.20 -3.93 9.71
CA GLU A 78 9.57 -3.77 9.27
C GLU A 78 10.47 -4.84 9.88
N LYS A 79 10.26 -5.15 11.16
CA LYS A 79 11.00 -6.22 11.82
C LYS A 79 10.82 -7.56 11.11
N LEU A 80 9.60 -7.87 10.71
CA LEU A 80 9.32 -9.11 9.99
C LEU A 80 10.01 -9.12 8.63
N VAL A 81 9.91 -8.01 7.90
CA VAL A 81 10.54 -7.91 6.58
C VAL A 81 12.04 -8.14 6.68
N LEU A 82 12.68 -7.46 7.64
CA LEU A 82 14.13 -7.62 7.85
C LEU A 82 14.49 -9.01 8.31
N SER A 83 13.66 -9.62 9.16
CA SER A 83 13.94 -10.97 9.67
C SER A 83 13.93 -12.02 8.56
N ARG A 84 13.26 -11.74 7.46
CA ARG A 84 13.24 -12.63 6.31
C ARG A 84 14.35 -12.32 5.30
N GLY A 85 15.25 -11.41 5.65
CA GLY A 85 16.37 -11.06 4.78
C GLY A 85 15.97 -10.23 3.57
N ILE A 86 14.79 -9.66 3.57
CA ILE A 86 14.34 -8.81 2.47
C ILE A 86 15.02 -7.46 2.59
N VAL A 87 15.85 -7.12 1.61
CA VAL A 87 16.64 -5.88 1.63
C VAL A 87 16.13 -4.85 0.64
N ARG A 88 15.34 -5.26 -0.33
CA ARG A 88 14.75 -4.34 -1.31
C ARG A 88 13.34 -4.75 -1.66
N HIS A 89 12.51 -3.76 -1.94
CA HIS A 89 11.16 -4.01 -2.43
C HIS A 89 10.89 -3.07 -3.60
N HIS A 90 10.12 -3.57 -4.55
CA HIS A 90 9.76 -2.82 -5.75
C HIS A 90 8.25 -2.87 -5.91
N LEU A 91 7.66 -1.73 -6.19
CA LEU A 91 6.22 -1.61 -6.37
C LEU A 91 5.95 -0.91 -7.69
N THR A 92 5.12 -1.54 -8.51
CA THR A 92 4.61 -0.93 -9.73
C THR A 92 3.10 -0.89 -9.64
N ILE A 93 2.54 0.26 -9.92
CA ILE A 93 1.08 0.45 -9.93
C ILE A 93 0.69 0.95 -11.30
N SER A 94 -0.29 0.30 -11.92
CA SER A 94 -0.86 0.78 -13.16
C SER A 94 -2.37 0.81 -13.04
N ASP A 95 -2.98 1.81 -13.64
CA ASP A 95 -4.41 1.95 -13.65
C ASP A 95 -4.84 2.33 -15.07
N GLU A 96 -5.61 1.45 -15.69
CA GLU A 96 -6.14 1.68 -17.00
C GLU A 96 -7.62 1.36 -17.01
N MET A 97 -8.42 2.21 -17.63
CA MET A 97 -9.84 1.99 -17.79
C MET A 97 -10.55 1.69 -16.45
N SER A 98 -10.14 2.39 -15.41
CA SER A 98 -10.69 2.25 -14.05
C SER A 98 -10.28 0.96 -13.35
N LEU A 99 -9.32 0.24 -13.88
CA LEU A 99 -8.80 -0.97 -13.27
C LEU A 99 -7.45 -0.68 -12.61
N ALA A 100 -7.35 -1.00 -11.33
CA ALA A 100 -6.11 -0.83 -10.58
C ALA A 100 -5.36 -2.15 -10.51
N CYS A 101 -4.10 -2.14 -10.92
CA CYS A 101 -3.23 -3.30 -10.84
C CYS A 101 -1.94 -2.93 -10.14
N ALA A 102 -1.44 -3.84 -9.32
CA ALA A 102 -0.17 -3.62 -8.63
C ALA A 102 0.68 -4.87 -8.71
N CYS A 103 1.98 -4.66 -8.84
CA CYS A 103 2.96 -5.74 -8.84
C CYS A 103 4.04 -5.41 -7.81
N VAL A 104 4.36 -6.39 -6.97
CA VAL A 104 5.36 -6.22 -5.91
C VAL A 104 6.42 -7.30 -6.06
N VAL A 105 7.68 -6.89 -6.03
CA VAL A 105 8.82 -7.80 -6.01
C VAL A 105 9.62 -7.55 -4.74
N LEU A 106 9.87 -8.60 -3.99
CA LEU A 106 10.68 -8.54 -2.78
C LEU A 106 11.98 -9.27 -3.02
N GLU A 107 13.10 -8.62 -2.71
CA GLU A 107 14.41 -9.21 -2.94
C GLU A 107 15.13 -9.48 -1.62
N ALA A 108 15.63 -10.69 -1.47
CA ALA A 108 16.48 -11.06 -0.36
C ALA A 108 17.92 -11.16 -0.83
N GLU A 109 18.84 -10.98 0.09
CA GLU A 109 20.26 -11.22 -0.19
C GLU A 109 20.59 -12.70 -0.26
#